data_466d785717d2e4654130644689c223cb
#
_entry.id   466d785717d2e4654130644689c223cb
#
_cell.length_a   1.000
_cell.length_b   1.000
_cell.length_c   1.000
_cell.angle_alpha   90.00
_cell.angle_beta   90.00
_cell.angle_gamma   90.00
#
_symmetry.space_group_name_H-M   'P 1'
#
loop_
_entity.id
_entity.type
_entity.pdbx_description
1 polymer ?
#
loop_
_entity_poly.entity_id
_entity_poly.type
_entity_poly.pdbx_seq_one_letter_code
_entity_poly.pdbx_strand_id
1 'polypeptide(L)'
;MTKRFSPLSIGAALLGCAIAAPAMAQGDDLALTACPESLGTIAVVDGDTQGWSEYGLGSPRELINSLAVESGCFTPHGAAAGVPADFLMNVVAGDSEEVDKSIELAKSAAMEGLVRSGAASAMLSNVPLAGSVLGMFGGLGGKKKRVAAGIKVLDPASGLTIVTGSGEVRKSTLNFGGGTAWNAGASASGYGQSKDGKMLVEAFVIAFNEVVAQKGAIAAVSKARPGPSAAPQSATATVAVDTLLRAAPDAAAAEVRSLRAGTELTATGARDGLFIEVEDNYGTRGWVSVEDLG
;
A
#
# COMPACT_ATOMS: atom_id res chain seq x y z
N MET A 1 -39.90 -77.56 -31.23
CA MET A 1 -39.56 -77.47 -29.80
C MET A 1 -38.52 -76.36 -29.65
N THR A 2 -38.97 -75.16 -29.39
CA THR A 2 -38.07 -74.00 -29.29
C THR A 2 -38.33 -73.32 -27.96
N LYS A 3 -37.41 -73.40 -27.04
CA LYS A 3 -37.42 -72.75 -25.72
C LYS A 3 -36.92 -71.31 -25.89
N ARG A 4 -37.74 -70.33 -25.55
CA ARG A 4 -37.43 -68.91 -25.46
C ARG A 4 -36.76 -68.69 -24.09
N PHE A 5 -35.58 -68.11 -24.08
CA PHE A 5 -34.93 -67.55 -22.89
C PHE A 5 -35.21 -66.04 -22.82
N SER A 6 -35.77 -65.60 -21.72
CA SER A 6 -35.93 -64.16 -21.37
C SER A 6 -34.66 -63.63 -20.73
N PRO A 7 -34.19 -62.43 -21.08
CA PRO A 7 -33.08 -61.82 -20.37
C PRO A 7 -33.57 -61.11 -19.10
N LEU A 8 -32.90 -61.41 -17.99
CA LEU A 8 -33.03 -60.78 -16.70
C LEU A 8 -32.41 -59.38 -16.73
N SER A 9 -33.20 -58.36 -16.47
CA SER A 9 -32.72 -56.97 -16.31
C SER A 9 -32.12 -56.80 -14.92
N ILE A 10 -30.80 -56.61 -14.82
CA ILE A 10 -30.10 -56.26 -13.57
C ILE A 10 -30.14 -54.74 -13.44
N GLY A 11 -31.02 -54.26 -12.56
CA GLY A 11 -31.04 -52.85 -12.16
C GLY A 11 -29.86 -52.53 -11.21
N ALA A 12 -28.92 -51.73 -11.69
CA ALA A 12 -27.87 -51.20 -10.87
C ALA A 12 -28.40 -49.99 -10.05
N ALA A 13 -28.59 -50.21 -8.74
CA ALA A 13 -28.90 -49.15 -7.79
C ALA A 13 -27.59 -48.40 -7.46
N LEU A 14 -27.42 -47.19 -8.01
CA LEU A 14 -26.39 -46.26 -7.61
C LEU A 14 -26.74 -45.64 -6.24
N LEU A 15 -26.14 -46.17 -5.17
CA LEU A 15 -26.13 -45.50 -3.87
C LEU A 15 -25.24 -44.26 -3.98
N GLY A 16 -25.85 -43.09 -4.10
CA GLY A 16 -25.16 -41.81 -3.95
C GLY A 16 -24.74 -41.60 -2.50
N CYS A 17 -23.47 -41.81 -2.18
CA CYS A 17 -22.89 -41.31 -0.92
C CYS A 17 -22.83 -39.79 -0.99
N ALA A 18 -23.79 -39.12 -0.38
CA ALA A 18 -23.69 -37.70 -0.05
C ALA A 18 -22.60 -37.55 1.01
N ILE A 19 -21.40 -37.15 0.61
CA ILE A 19 -20.35 -36.69 1.50
C ILE A 19 -20.83 -35.35 2.06
N ALA A 20 -21.41 -35.38 3.27
CA ALA A 20 -21.65 -34.18 4.05
C ALA A 20 -20.27 -33.61 4.40
N ALA A 21 -19.85 -32.56 3.71
CA ALA A 21 -18.71 -31.77 4.14
C ALA A 21 -19.03 -31.21 5.54
N PRO A 22 -18.15 -31.36 6.54
CA PRO A 22 -18.35 -30.72 7.83
C PRO A 22 -18.41 -29.23 7.57
N ALA A 23 -19.52 -28.59 7.89
CA ALA A 23 -19.59 -27.14 8.04
C ALA A 23 -18.61 -26.80 9.18
N MET A 24 -17.40 -26.39 8.82
CA MET A 24 -16.49 -25.75 9.76
C MET A 24 -17.24 -24.52 10.26
N ALA A 25 -17.70 -24.58 11.51
CA ALA A 25 -18.07 -23.39 12.25
C ALA A 25 -16.81 -22.53 12.28
N GLN A 26 -16.74 -21.54 11.38
CA GLN A 26 -15.78 -20.46 11.50
C GLN A 26 -16.13 -19.74 12.79
N GLY A 27 -15.37 -20.02 13.85
CA GLY A 27 -15.28 -19.08 14.95
C GLY A 27 -14.91 -17.75 14.32
N ASP A 28 -15.49 -16.66 14.81
CA ASP A 28 -15.17 -15.28 14.42
C ASP A 28 -13.73 -14.90 14.81
N ASP A 29 -12.75 -15.70 14.43
CA ASP A 29 -11.34 -15.32 14.52
C ASP A 29 -11.08 -14.37 13.35
N LEU A 30 -10.83 -13.11 13.69
CA LEU A 30 -10.47 -12.07 12.74
C LEU A 30 -9.21 -12.50 11.98
N ALA A 31 -9.40 -13.08 10.80
CA ALA A 31 -8.31 -13.54 9.96
C ALA A 31 -7.72 -12.37 9.16
N LEU A 32 -6.40 -12.33 9.08
CA LEU A 32 -5.70 -11.39 8.20
C LEU A 32 -5.82 -11.88 6.75
N THR A 33 -6.24 -10.99 5.86
CA THR A 33 -6.33 -11.29 4.43
C THR A 33 -4.92 -11.41 3.84
N ALA A 34 -4.63 -12.54 3.19
CA ALA A 34 -3.35 -12.78 2.54
C ALA A 34 -3.40 -12.50 1.03
N CYS A 35 -2.28 -12.07 0.46
CA CYS A 35 -2.09 -11.88 -0.97
C CYS A 35 -1.07 -12.89 -1.52
N PRO A 36 -1.26 -13.41 -2.74
CA PRO A 36 -0.29 -14.28 -3.40
C PRO A 36 0.95 -13.52 -3.86
N GLU A 37 0.83 -12.21 -4.08
CA GLU A 37 1.89 -11.32 -4.53
C GLU A 37 1.76 -9.97 -3.83
N SER A 38 2.90 -9.31 -3.58
CA SER A 38 2.94 -7.97 -3.00
C SER A 38 2.38 -6.95 -3.98
N LEU A 39 1.58 -6.02 -3.46
CA LEU A 39 1.02 -4.89 -4.22
C LEU A 39 2.03 -3.74 -4.38
N GLY A 40 3.11 -3.76 -3.60
CA GLY A 40 4.19 -2.77 -3.62
C GLY A 40 4.79 -2.52 -2.25
N THR A 41 5.76 -1.60 -2.20
CA THR A 41 6.41 -1.16 -0.97
C THR A 41 5.61 -0.07 -0.28
N ILE A 42 5.57 -0.08 1.05
CA ILE A 42 4.88 0.92 1.87
C ILE A 42 5.82 1.61 2.85
N ALA A 43 5.67 2.93 2.99
CA ALA A 43 6.20 3.69 4.12
C ALA A 43 5.04 4.12 5.02
N VAL A 44 5.06 3.66 6.26
CA VAL A 44 4.00 4.00 7.24
C VAL A 44 4.27 5.37 7.84
N VAL A 45 3.26 6.23 7.83
CA VAL A 45 3.30 7.57 8.42
C VAL A 45 2.12 7.78 9.37
N ASP A 46 2.35 8.51 10.44
CA ASP A 46 1.28 8.86 11.38
C ASP A 46 0.37 9.91 10.75
N GLY A 47 -0.94 9.72 10.89
CA GLY A 47 -1.96 10.62 10.36
C GLY A 47 -2.33 11.75 11.31
N ASP A 48 -3.37 12.46 10.90
CA ASP A 48 -3.92 13.63 11.59
C ASP A 48 -4.61 13.29 12.93
N THR A 49 -5.14 12.08 13.06
CA THR A 49 -5.84 11.61 14.27
C THR A 49 -5.03 10.50 14.94
N GLN A 50 -4.32 10.84 16.00
CA GLN A 50 -3.40 9.97 16.73
C GLN A 50 -3.96 9.57 18.10
N GLY A 51 -5.20 9.14 18.15
CA GLY A 51 -5.90 8.78 19.37
C GLY A 51 -5.27 7.65 20.17
N TRP A 52 -4.32 6.90 19.59
CA TRP A 52 -3.53 5.94 20.37
C TRP A 52 -2.76 6.59 21.52
N SER A 53 -2.35 7.85 21.39
CA SER A 53 -1.63 8.58 22.44
C SER A 53 -2.50 8.81 23.69
N GLU A 54 -3.82 8.90 23.56
CA GLU A 54 -4.76 9.00 24.68
C GLU A 54 -4.78 7.74 25.56
N TYR A 55 -4.38 6.61 24.97
CA TYR A 55 -4.24 5.33 25.66
C TYR A 55 -2.82 5.06 26.15
N GLY A 56 -1.91 6.05 26.03
CA GLY A 56 -0.50 5.90 26.38
C GLY A 56 0.27 4.97 25.45
N LEU A 57 -0.23 4.78 24.21
CA LEU A 57 0.38 3.93 23.20
C LEU A 57 1.21 4.78 22.23
N GLY A 58 2.26 4.17 21.66
CA GLY A 58 3.06 4.77 20.60
C GLY A 58 2.42 4.65 19.22
N SER A 59 3.13 5.08 18.17
CA SER A 59 2.71 4.91 16.79
C SER A 59 2.50 3.42 16.45
N PRO A 60 1.43 3.06 15.70
CA PRO A 60 1.17 1.68 15.30
C PRO A 60 2.06 1.22 14.13
N ARG A 61 3.13 1.93 13.80
CA ARG A 61 4.00 1.66 12.63
C ARG A 61 4.50 0.22 12.59
N GLU A 62 5.01 -0.30 13.72
CA GLU A 62 5.51 -1.68 13.79
C GLU A 62 4.40 -2.71 13.62
N LEU A 63 3.22 -2.44 14.17
CA LEU A 63 2.04 -3.26 13.96
C LEU A 63 1.67 -3.33 12.49
N ILE A 64 1.56 -2.18 11.81
CA ILE A 64 1.19 -2.11 10.40
C ILE A 64 2.24 -2.79 9.51
N ASN A 65 3.53 -2.59 9.79
CA ASN A 65 4.60 -3.28 9.09
C ASN A 65 4.50 -4.81 9.27
N SER A 66 4.16 -5.27 10.47
CA SER A 66 3.96 -6.70 10.74
C SER A 66 2.74 -7.26 10.01
N LEU A 67 1.63 -6.52 9.95
CA LEU A 67 0.45 -6.88 9.13
C LEU A 67 0.81 -6.97 7.65
N ALA A 68 1.59 -6.02 7.14
CA ALA A 68 2.04 -6.00 5.75
C ALA A 68 2.88 -7.24 5.39
N VAL A 69 3.84 -7.59 6.25
CA VAL A 69 4.72 -8.76 6.05
C VAL A 69 3.93 -10.06 6.15
N GLU A 70 3.09 -10.22 7.17
CA GLU A 70 2.35 -11.46 7.40
C GLU A 70 1.28 -11.71 6.33
N SER A 71 0.60 -10.66 5.88
CA SER A 71 -0.37 -10.75 4.79
C SER A 71 0.28 -11.04 3.43
N GLY A 72 1.57 -10.71 3.26
CA GLY A 72 2.24 -10.72 1.97
C GLY A 72 1.72 -9.68 0.97
N CYS A 73 0.79 -8.80 1.41
CA CYS A 73 0.16 -7.83 0.52
C CYS A 73 1.03 -6.60 0.26
N PHE A 74 1.90 -6.24 1.21
CA PHE A 74 2.83 -5.12 1.08
C PHE A 74 4.19 -5.48 1.66
N THR A 75 5.20 -4.78 1.18
CA THR A 75 6.56 -4.89 1.69
C THR A 75 6.93 -3.60 2.42
N PRO A 76 7.30 -3.63 3.71
CA PRO A 76 7.77 -2.43 4.40
C PRO A 76 8.97 -1.83 3.69
N HIS A 77 8.93 -0.53 3.45
CA HIS A 77 10.02 0.19 2.79
C HIS A 77 11.17 0.42 3.76
N GLY A 78 12.37 0.04 3.35
CA GLY A 78 13.61 0.32 4.09
C GLY A 78 14.16 1.70 3.72
N ALA A 79 14.40 2.55 4.72
CA ALA A 79 14.97 3.90 4.50
C ALA A 79 16.34 3.88 3.77
N ALA A 80 17.07 2.76 3.83
CA ALA A 80 18.35 2.59 3.16
C ALA A 80 18.24 2.23 1.65
N ALA A 81 17.03 2.05 1.12
CA ALA A 81 16.83 1.59 -0.24
C ALA A 81 17.20 2.62 -1.32
N GLY A 82 17.38 3.90 -0.97
CA GLY A 82 17.73 4.97 -1.90
C GLY A 82 16.67 5.30 -2.96
N VAL A 83 15.54 4.61 -2.93
CA VAL A 83 14.38 4.84 -3.79
C VAL A 83 13.16 5.13 -2.91
N PRO A 84 12.18 5.94 -3.36
CA PRO A 84 10.96 6.18 -2.60
C PRO A 84 10.11 4.91 -2.49
N ALA A 85 9.28 4.82 -1.44
CA ALA A 85 8.26 3.79 -1.34
C ALA A 85 7.22 3.92 -2.46
N ASP A 86 6.63 2.80 -2.87
CA ASP A 86 5.54 2.83 -3.85
C ASP A 86 4.30 3.54 -3.29
N PHE A 87 4.03 3.36 -2.01
CA PHE A 87 2.88 3.97 -1.36
C PHE A 87 3.25 4.52 0.02
N LEU A 88 2.55 5.58 0.42
CA LEU A 88 2.51 6.02 1.81
C LEU A 88 1.26 5.41 2.47
N MET A 89 1.42 4.80 3.62
CA MET A 89 0.31 4.27 4.40
C MET A 89 0.13 5.16 5.62
N ASN A 90 -0.82 6.09 5.52
CA ASN A 90 -1.16 7.05 6.57
C ASN A 90 -2.16 6.38 7.52
N VAL A 91 -1.80 6.30 8.80
CA VAL A 91 -2.57 5.61 9.83
C VAL A 91 -3.18 6.59 10.80
N VAL A 92 -4.44 6.38 11.14
CA VAL A 92 -5.21 7.18 12.09
C VAL A 92 -5.90 6.27 13.10
N ALA A 93 -6.09 6.76 14.32
CA ALA A 93 -6.91 6.09 15.32
C ALA A 93 -7.47 7.10 16.31
N GLY A 94 -8.59 6.76 16.93
CA GLY A 94 -9.24 7.64 17.89
C GLY A 94 -10.67 7.21 18.19
N ASP A 95 -11.51 8.18 18.52
CA ASP A 95 -12.97 8.00 18.57
C ASP A 95 -13.49 7.73 17.15
N SER A 96 -14.54 6.92 17.05
CA SER A 96 -15.09 6.54 15.73
C SER A 96 -15.52 7.73 14.90
N GLU A 97 -16.06 8.78 15.51
CA GLU A 97 -16.52 9.98 14.79
C GLU A 97 -15.35 10.76 14.17
N GLU A 98 -14.22 10.85 14.85
CA GLU A 98 -13.02 11.54 14.35
C GLU A 98 -12.35 10.74 13.23
N VAL A 99 -12.23 9.44 13.40
CA VAL A 99 -11.65 8.54 12.38
C VAL A 99 -12.53 8.52 11.15
N ASP A 100 -13.85 8.42 11.30
CA ASP A 100 -14.80 8.43 10.18
C ASP A 100 -14.71 9.72 9.38
N LYS A 101 -14.64 10.89 10.04
CA LYS A 101 -14.45 12.18 9.35
C LYS A 101 -13.14 12.23 8.57
N SER A 102 -12.05 11.75 9.17
CA SER A 102 -10.74 11.71 8.51
C SER A 102 -10.74 10.79 7.28
N ILE A 103 -11.40 9.63 7.37
CA ILE A 103 -11.54 8.69 6.27
C ILE A 103 -12.49 9.21 5.19
N GLU A 104 -13.62 9.82 5.55
CA GLU A 104 -14.56 10.42 4.59
C GLU A 104 -13.92 11.55 3.77
N LEU A 105 -13.17 12.42 4.45
CA LEU A 105 -12.43 13.49 3.77
C LEU A 105 -11.41 12.88 2.77
N ALA A 106 -10.72 11.83 3.14
CA ALA A 106 -9.79 11.14 2.26
C ALA A 106 -10.49 10.47 1.06
N LYS A 107 -11.66 9.86 1.28
CA LYS A 107 -12.51 9.29 0.19
C LYS A 107 -12.95 10.38 -0.79
N SER A 108 -13.38 11.50 -0.29
CA SER A 108 -13.81 12.63 -1.13
C SER A 108 -12.66 13.16 -1.98
N ALA A 109 -11.47 13.33 -1.40
CA ALA A 109 -10.27 13.76 -2.11
C ALA A 109 -9.83 12.72 -3.17
N ALA A 110 -9.92 11.43 -2.87
CA ALA A 110 -9.62 10.37 -3.82
C ALA A 110 -10.55 10.40 -5.04
N MET A 111 -11.85 10.57 -4.82
CA MET A 111 -12.85 10.67 -5.89
C MET A 111 -12.60 11.90 -6.77
N GLU A 112 -12.27 13.04 -6.19
CA GLU A 112 -11.96 14.26 -6.95
C GLU A 112 -10.70 14.10 -7.79
N GLY A 113 -9.66 13.46 -7.25
CA GLY A 113 -8.42 13.14 -7.98
C GLY A 113 -8.67 12.20 -9.17
N LEU A 114 -9.50 11.17 -8.99
CA LEU A 114 -9.87 10.23 -10.06
C LEU A 114 -10.67 10.90 -11.17
N VAL A 115 -11.58 11.81 -10.84
CA VAL A 115 -12.34 12.57 -11.83
C VAL A 115 -11.42 13.50 -12.62
N ARG A 116 -10.50 14.19 -11.97
CA ARG A 116 -9.55 15.09 -12.63
C ARG A 116 -8.55 14.37 -13.54
N SER A 117 -8.11 13.18 -13.15
CA SER A 117 -7.18 12.36 -13.95
C SER A 117 -7.81 11.64 -15.13
N GLY A 118 -9.14 11.66 -15.27
CA GLY A 118 -9.87 10.92 -16.29
C GLY A 118 -9.92 9.40 -16.05
N ALA A 119 -9.36 8.91 -14.95
CA ALA A 119 -9.34 7.49 -14.62
C ALA A 119 -10.68 6.98 -14.04
N ALA A 120 -11.61 7.88 -13.75
CA ALA A 120 -12.91 7.54 -13.17
C ALA A 120 -13.72 6.54 -14.02
N SER A 121 -13.64 6.64 -15.34
CA SER A 121 -14.38 5.76 -16.25
C SER A 121 -13.86 4.31 -16.27
N ALA A 122 -12.57 4.11 -16.03
CA ALA A 122 -11.97 2.78 -16.00
C ALA A 122 -12.19 2.05 -14.66
N MET A 123 -12.38 2.77 -13.56
CA MET A 123 -12.58 2.19 -12.23
C MET A 123 -14.04 1.91 -11.90
N LEU A 124 -14.99 2.71 -12.41
CA LEU A 124 -16.41 2.53 -12.13
C LEU A 124 -16.99 1.20 -12.64
N SER A 125 -16.32 0.54 -13.59
CA SER A 125 -16.76 -0.75 -14.12
C SER A 125 -16.34 -1.97 -13.30
N ASN A 126 -15.39 -1.83 -12.35
CA ASN A 126 -14.80 -2.96 -11.64
C ASN A 126 -14.79 -2.85 -10.10
N VAL A 127 -15.28 -1.76 -9.54
CA VAL A 127 -15.44 -1.63 -8.08
C VAL A 127 -16.88 -2.01 -7.76
N PRO A 128 -17.12 -3.13 -7.05
CA PRO A 128 -18.40 -3.32 -6.41
C PRO A 128 -18.58 -2.12 -5.48
N LEU A 129 -19.59 -1.30 -5.78
CA LEU A 129 -20.03 -0.19 -4.95
C LEU A 129 -20.26 -0.73 -3.52
N ALA A 130 -19.24 -0.71 -2.70
CA ALA A 130 -19.36 -0.87 -1.26
C ALA A 130 -20.02 0.40 -0.66
N GLY A 131 -21.08 0.85 -1.32
CA GLY A 131 -21.83 2.05 -0.98
C GLY A 131 -22.90 1.84 0.08
N SER A 132 -22.84 0.79 0.88
CA SER A 132 -23.94 0.48 1.79
C SER A 132 -23.58 0.32 3.25
N VAL A 133 -22.37 0.60 3.68
CA VAL A 133 -22.01 0.48 5.10
C VAL A 133 -22.14 1.81 5.87
N LEU A 134 -22.24 2.93 5.18
CA LEU A 134 -22.34 4.26 5.78
C LEU A 134 -23.72 4.60 6.42
N GLY A 135 -24.73 3.77 6.23
CA GLY A 135 -26.09 4.04 6.71
C GLY A 135 -26.48 3.40 8.05
N MET A 136 -25.66 2.53 8.62
CA MET A 136 -26.08 1.73 9.79
C MET A 136 -25.55 2.22 11.14
N PHE A 137 -24.68 3.23 11.20
CA PHE A 137 -24.06 3.66 12.46
C PHE A 137 -24.75 4.86 13.13
N GLY A 138 -25.85 5.36 12.59
CA GLY A 138 -26.69 6.42 13.19
C GLY A 138 -27.61 5.90 14.30
N GLY A 139 -27.18 5.02 15.21
CA GLY A 139 -27.98 4.45 16.28
C GLY A 139 -27.74 5.14 17.62
N LEU A 140 -28.71 5.89 18.07
CA LEU A 140 -28.93 6.35 19.46
C LEU A 140 -28.67 5.23 20.48
N GLY A 141 -27.53 5.23 21.14
CA GLY A 141 -27.29 4.27 22.22
C GLY A 141 -26.04 4.60 23.01
N GLY A 142 -26.23 4.98 24.25
CA GLY A 142 -25.30 5.21 25.36
C GLY A 142 -23.82 5.13 25.04
N LYS A 143 -23.03 6.07 25.55
CA LYS A 143 -21.57 6.22 25.44
C LYS A 143 -20.79 4.95 25.82
N LYS A 144 -20.90 3.87 25.04
CA LYS A 144 -19.95 2.76 25.11
C LYS A 144 -18.75 3.20 24.30
N LYS A 145 -17.57 3.23 24.93
CA LYS A 145 -16.31 3.59 24.33
C LYS A 145 -16.12 2.74 23.07
N ARG A 146 -16.03 3.38 21.92
CA ARG A 146 -15.76 2.79 20.62
C ARG A 146 -14.36 3.18 20.23
N VAL A 147 -13.59 2.22 19.84
CA VAL A 147 -12.23 2.45 19.35
C VAL A 147 -12.24 2.21 17.87
N ALA A 148 -11.78 3.18 17.12
CA ALA A 148 -11.69 3.10 15.68
C ALA A 148 -10.25 3.32 15.20
N ALA A 149 -9.92 2.68 14.09
CA ALA A 149 -8.68 2.86 13.37
C ALA A 149 -8.95 3.01 11.88
N GLY A 150 -8.11 3.77 11.19
CA GLY A 150 -8.20 3.97 9.76
C GLY A 150 -6.84 3.92 9.10
N ILE A 151 -6.83 3.50 7.85
CA ILE A 151 -5.65 3.44 7.00
C ILE A 151 -5.99 4.12 5.69
N LYS A 152 -5.15 5.06 5.26
CA LYS A 152 -5.22 5.75 3.97
C LYS A 152 -3.99 5.37 3.17
N VAL A 153 -4.15 4.81 2.01
CA VAL A 153 -3.05 4.52 1.08
C VAL A 153 -2.96 5.66 0.09
N LEU A 154 -1.80 6.33 0.04
CA LEU A 154 -1.57 7.49 -0.80
C LEU A 154 -0.50 7.19 -1.84
N ASP A 155 -0.65 7.82 -3.00
CA ASP A 155 0.43 7.89 -3.98
C ASP A 155 1.44 8.98 -3.56
N PRO A 156 2.71 8.65 -3.31
CA PRO A 156 3.70 9.62 -2.85
C PRO A 156 4.00 10.72 -3.87
N ALA A 157 3.80 10.46 -5.17
CA ALA A 157 4.08 11.43 -6.22
C ALA A 157 3.02 12.54 -6.30
N SER A 158 1.75 12.18 -6.13
CA SER A 158 0.62 13.13 -6.20
C SER A 158 0.10 13.57 -4.83
N GLY A 159 0.41 12.82 -3.77
CA GLY A 159 -0.17 13.00 -2.44
C GLY A 159 -1.65 12.62 -2.36
N LEU A 160 -2.22 12.06 -3.43
CA LEU A 160 -3.63 11.68 -3.47
C LEU A 160 -3.87 10.34 -2.77
N THR A 161 -4.97 10.25 -2.07
CA THR A 161 -5.44 8.99 -1.49
C THR A 161 -5.97 8.08 -2.60
N ILE A 162 -5.47 6.84 -2.64
CA ILE A 162 -5.88 5.81 -3.60
C ILE A 162 -7.05 5.01 -3.04
N VAL A 163 -6.86 4.48 -1.84
CA VAL A 163 -7.86 3.69 -1.12
C VAL A 163 -7.80 4.00 0.37
N THR A 164 -8.88 3.70 1.06
CA THR A 164 -8.98 3.83 2.52
C THR A 164 -9.59 2.57 3.11
N GLY A 165 -9.22 2.26 4.35
CA GLY A 165 -9.87 1.24 5.16
C GLY A 165 -10.15 1.78 6.56
N SER A 166 -11.21 1.32 7.17
CA SER A 166 -11.61 1.68 8.52
C SER A 166 -12.04 0.45 9.32
N GLY A 167 -11.80 0.46 10.62
CA GLY A 167 -12.25 -0.58 11.52
C GLY A 167 -12.74 0.02 12.84
N GLU A 168 -13.89 -0.45 13.32
CA GLU A 168 -14.46 -0.05 14.61
C GLU A 168 -14.62 -1.28 15.50
N VAL A 169 -14.19 -1.16 16.76
CA VAL A 169 -14.29 -2.22 17.75
C VAL A 169 -14.90 -1.69 19.04
N ARG A 170 -15.88 -2.42 19.56
CA ARG A 170 -16.55 -2.11 20.83
C ARG A 170 -16.08 -3.01 21.97
N LYS A 171 -15.63 -4.20 21.63
CA LYS A 171 -15.12 -5.20 22.55
C LYS A 171 -14.16 -6.11 21.78
N SER A 172 -12.91 -6.18 22.23
CA SER A 172 -11.95 -7.08 21.59
C SER A 172 -12.31 -8.53 21.78
N THR A 173 -12.24 -9.30 20.71
CA THR A 173 -12.38 -10.75 20.65
C THR A 173 -11.04 -11.45 20.45
N LEU A 174 -9.97 -10.68 20.16
CA LEU A 174 -8.66 -11.24 19.84
C LEU A 174 -7.99 -11.90 21.05
N ASN A 175 -7.51 -13.11 20.84
CA ASN A 175 -6.61 -13.83 21.73
C ASN A 175 -5.17 -13.65 21.27
N PHE A 176 -4.35 -12.96 22.06
CA PHE A 176 -2.94 -12.69 21.78
C PHE A 176 -2.02 -13.88 22.13
N GLY A 177 -2.54 -15.11 22.12
CA GLY A 177 -1.77 -16.34 22.40
C GLY A 177 -1.25 -17.07 21.16
N GLY A 178 -1.54 -16.59 19.96
CA GLY A 178 -1.08 -17.18 18.70
C GLY A 178 0.30 -16.65 18.31
N GLY A 179 1.14 -17.52 17.71
CA GLY A 179 2.50 -17.17 17.28
C GLY A 179 2.55 -16.45 15.92
N THR A 180 1.63 -15.55 15.63
CA THR A 180 1.60 -14.79 14.38
C THR A 180 2.51 -13.55 14.46
N ALA A 181 3.08 -13.13 13.32
CA ALA A 181 4.02 -12.00 13.25
C ALA A 181 3.36 -10.68 13.69
N TRP A 182 2.07 -10.47 13.37
CA TRP A 182 1.35 -9.27 13.79
C TRP A 182 1.11 -9.22 15.31
N ASN A 183 0.98 -10.37 16.00
CA ASN A 183 0.95 -10.43 17.46
C ASN A 183 2.28 -9.98 18.06
N ALA A 184 3.40 -10.33 17.43
CA ALA A 184 4.72 -9.86 17.83
C ALA A 184 4.85 -8.33 17.63
N GLY A 185 4.38 -7.81 16.49
CA GLY A 185 4.34 -6.37 16.21
C GLY A 185 3.45 -5.61 17.20
N ALA A 186 2.27 -6.14 17.53
CA ALA A 186 1.38 -5.57 18.55
C ALA A 186 2.03 -5.59 19.95
N SER A 187 2.79 -6.62 20.26
CA SER A 187 3.50 -6.74 21.54
C SER A 187 4.69 -5.78 21.61
N ALA A 188 5.46 -5.66 20.53
CA ALA A 188 6.62 -4.77 20.43
C ALA A 188 6.21 -3.29 20.58
N SER A 189 5.10 -2.90 19.98
CA SER A 189 4.53 -1.54 20.08
C SER A 189 3.72 -1.30 21.36
N GLY A 190 3.64 -2.27 22.28
CA GLY A 190 2.91 -2.15 23.54
C GLY A 190 1.38 -2.33 23.43
N TYR A 191 0.84 -2.48 22.24
CA TYR A 191 -0.60 -2.60 21.99
C TYR A 191 -1.23 -3.85 22.61
N GLY A 192 -0.50 -4.97 22.67
CA GLY A 192 -0.96 -6.20 23.28
C GLY A 192 -1.13 -6.16 24.80
N GLN A 193 -0.59 -5.16 25.49
CA GLN A 193 -0.52 -5.08 26.95
C GLN A 193 -1.78 -4.52 27.57
N SER A 194 -2.55 -3.71 26.87
CA SER A 194 -3.75 -3.07 27.39
C SER A 194 -5.01 -3.56 26.69
N LYS A 195 -6.17 -3.38 27.32
CA LYS A 195 -7.46 -3.71 26.73
C LYS A 195 -7.77 -2.80 25.52
N ASP A 196 -7.48 -1.52 25.65
CA ASP A 196 -7.71 -0.55 24.57
C ASP A 196 -6.74 -0.78 23.41
N GLY A 197 -5.48 -1.14 23.72
CA GLY A 197 -4.50 -1.54 22.71
C GLY A 197 -4.94 -2.75 21.89
N LYS A 198 -5.49 -3.78 22.57
CA LYS A 198 -6.05 -4.95 21.88
C LYS A 198 -7.21 -4.60 20.95
N MET A 199 -8.08 -3.68 21.38
CA MET A 199 -9.16 -3.17 20.54
C MET A 199 -8.63 -2.40 19.33
N LEU A 200 -7.58 -1.59 19.53
CA LEU A 200 -6.93 -0.88 18.41
C LEU A 200 -6.27 -1.85 17.43
N VAL A 201 -5.60 -2.90 17.88
CA VAL A 201 -5.04 -3.94 17.01
C VAL A 201 -6.14 -4.56 16.15
N GLU A 202 -7.26 -4.95 16.76
CA GLU A 202 -8.39 -5.52 16.05
C GLU A 202 -8.97 -4.52 15.03
N ALA A 203 -9.11 -3.25 15.41
CA ALA A 203 -9.56 -2.20 14.50
C ALA A 203 -8.59 -1.99 13.32
N PHE A 204 -7.27 -2.03 13.55
CA PHE A 204 -6.27 -1.93 12.48
C PHE A 204 -6.28 -3.16 11.56
N VAL A 205 -6.49 -4.37 12.07
CA VAL A 205 -6.62 -5.57 11.22
C VAL A 205 -7.85 -5.47 10.33
N ILE A 206 -8.99 -5.00 10.85
CA ILE A 206 -10.20 -4.76 10.05
C ILE A 206 -9.91 -3.70 8.96
N ALA A 207 -9.34 -2.56 9.34
CA ALA A 207 -8.98 -1.49 8.40
C ALA A 207 -8.00 -1.97 7.31
N PHE A 208 -7.01 -2.76 7.69
CA PHE A 208 -6.04 -3.34 6.76
C PHE A 208 -6.70 -4.31 5.76
N ASN A 209 -7.57 -5.18 6.24
CA ASN A 209 -8.35 -6.10 5.39
C ASN A 209 -9.23 -5.33 4.39
N GLU A 210 -9.83 -4.21 4.81
CA GLU A 210 -10.63 -3.35 3.92
C GLU A 210 -9.76 -2.69 2.83
N VAL A 211 -8.54 -2.25 3.17
CA VAL A 211 -7.55 -1.78 2.17
C VAL A 211 -7.21 -2.88 1.18
N VAL A 212 -6.91 -4.09 1.65
CA VAL A 212 -6.55 -5.23 0.80
C VAL A 212 -7.72 -5.67 -0.08
N ALA A 213 -8.96 -5.56 0.39
CA ALA A 213 -10.15 -5.82 -0.44
C ALA A 213 -10.21 -4.91 -1.68
N GLN A 214 -9.59 -3.73 -1.62
CA GLN A 214 -9.51 -2.77 -2.72
C GLN A 214 -8.22 -2.89 -3.55
N LYS A 215 -7.52 -4.04 -3.48
CA LYS A 215 -6.24 -4.29 -4.19
C LYS A 215 -6.28 -3.98 -5.70
N GLY A 216 -7.45 -4.10 -6.34
CA GLY A 216 -7.61 -3.76 -7.76
C GLY A 216 -7.32 -2.29 -8.06
N ALA A 217 -7.74 -1.37 -7.19
CA ALA A 217 -7.47 0.06 -7.31
C ALA A 217 -5.97 0.36 -7.08
N ILE A 218 -5.37 -0.27 -6.08
CA ILE A 218 -3.92 -0.13 -5.80
C ILE A 218 -3.11 -0.61 -7.00
N ALA A 219 -3.41 -1.80 -7.54
CA ALA A 219 -2.73 -2.35 -8.70
C ALA A 219 -2.93 -1.51 -9.98
N ALA A 220 -4.08 -0.85 -10.14
CA ALA A 220 -4.32 0.05 -11.27
C ALA A 220 -3.40 1.28 -11.21
N VAL A 221 -3.19 1.86 -10.03
CA VAL A 221 -2.27 2.99 -9.84
C VAL A 221 -0.83 2.54 -10.07
N SER A 222 -0.42 1.37 -9.55
CA SER A 222 0.92 0.81 -9.79
C SER A 222 1.20 0.61 -11.29
N LYS A 223 0.21 0.16 -12.05
CA LYS A 223 0.33 -0.03 -13.51
C LYS A 223 0.31 1.29 -14.29
N ALA A 224 -0.46 2.28 -13.82
CA ALA A 224 -0.54 3.60 -14.45
C ALA A 224 0.69 4.45 -14.12
N ARG A 225 1.39 4.14 -13.02
CA ARG A 225 2.65 4.79 -12.71
C ARG A 225 3.63 4.42 -13.80
N PRO A 226 4.28 5.40 -14.49
CA PRO A 226 5.44 5.08 -15.30
C PRO A 226 6.33 4.23 -14.42
N GLY A 227 6.63 2.99 -14.83
CA GLY A 227 7.56 2.13 -14.10
C GLY A 227 8.79 2.94 -13.76
N PRO A 228 9.64 2.59 -12.75
CA PRO A 228 10.83 3.36 -12.46
C PRO A 228 11.43 3.69 -13.79
N SER A 229 11.27 4.96 -14.16
CA SER A 229 11.43 5.40 -15.56
C SER A 229 12.71 4.77 -16.02
N ALA A 230 12.61 3.88 -16.99
CA ALA A 230 13.81 3.41 -17.67
C ALA A 230 14.66 4.65 -17.88
N ALA A 231 15.75 4.77 -17.16
CA ALA A 231 16.68 5.86 -17.03
C ALA A 231 16.07 7.22 -17.42
N PRO A 232 16.11 8.25 -16.58
CA PRO A 232 15.44 9.53 -16.85
C PRO A 232 15.54 9.77 -18.33
N GLN A 233 14.37 9.99 -18.98
CA GLN A 233 14.35 10.29 -20.42
C GLN A 233 15.40 11.35 -20.58
N SER A 234 16.45 11.05 -21.33
CA SER A 234 17.67 11.81 -21.48
C SER A 234 17.34 13.31 -21.47
N ALA A 235 17.32 13.91 -20.28
CA ALA A 235 17.04 15.32 -20.17
C ALA A 235 18.22 15.99 -20.87
N THR A 236 17.95 16.60 -21.99
CA THR A 236 18.97 17.38 -22.69
C THR A 236 19.24 18.61 -21.84
N ALA A 237 20.44 18.71 -21.32
CA ALA A 237 20.92 19.90 -20.62
C ALA A 237 21.85 20.67 -21.57
N THR A 238 21.77 21.99 -21.53
CA THR A 238 22.66 22.82 -22.30
C THR A 238 23.72 23.43 -21.37
N VAL A 239 24.95 23.41 -21.77
CA VAL A 239 26.05 24.10 -21.05
C VAL A 239 25.81 25.60 -21.13
N ALA A 240 25.65 26.27 -19.98
CA ALA A 240 25.40 27.71 -19.92
C ALA A 240 26.68 28.52 -19.97
N VAL A 241 27.76 27.98 -19.41
CA VAL A 241 29.10 28.62 -19.38
C VAL A 241 30.16 27.62 -19.78
N ASP A 242 31.28 28.06 -20.32
CA ASP A 242 32.41 27.17 -20.63
C ASP A 242 32.82 26.40 -19.35
N THR A 243 32.81 25.07 -19.41
CA THR A 243 33.07 24.21 -18.25
C THR A 243 33.85 22.95 -18.62
N LEU A 244 34.11 22.10 -17.64
CA LEU A 244 34.86 20.87 -17.82
C LEU A 244 33.99 19.62 -17.49
N LEU A 245 34.02 18.67 -18.41
CA LEU A 245 33.55 17.32 -18.15
C LEU A 245 34.59 16.61 -17.30
N ARG A 246 34.20 16.09 -16.12
CA ARG A 246 35.09 15.49 -15.13
C ARG A 246 34.91 13.99 -15.02
N ALA A 247 35.96 13.30 -14.62
CA ALA A 247 35.93 11.83 -14.45
C ALA A 247 35.14 11.36 -13.21
N ALA A 248 34.92 12.25 -12.23
CA ALA A 248 34.19 11.96 -10.99
C ALA A 248 33.39 13.19 -10.54
N PRO A 249 32.40 13.05 -9.64
CA PRO A 249 31.56 14.14 -9.13
C PRO A 249 32.29 15.02 -8.11
N ASP A 250 33.43 15.58 -8.50
CA ASP A 250 34.28 16.42 -7.68
C ASP A 250 34.90 17.52 -8.53
N ALA A 251 34.94 18.75 -8.00
CA ALA A 251 35.53 19.90 -8.65
C ALA A 251 37.06 19.76 -8.89
N ALA A 252 37.75 18.92 -8.11
CA ALA A 252 39.15 18.60 -8.26
C ALA A 252 39.42 17.34 -9.11
N ALA A 253 38.37 16.65 -9.57
CA ALA A 253 38.51 15.44 -10.38
C ALA A 253 39.20 15.75 -11.74
N ALA A 254 39.85 14.74 -12.30
CA ALA A 254 40.53 14.83 -13.56
C ALA A 254 39.59 15.30 -14.68
N GLU A 255 40.08 16.20 -15.52
CA GLU A 255 39.40 16.64 -16.73
C GLU A 255 39.32 15.48 -17.73
N VAL A 256 38.13 15.21 -18.22
CA VAL A 256 37.89 14.29 -19.36
C VAL A 256 37.86 15.10 -20.66
N ARG A 257 37.17 16.25 -20.62
CA ARG A 257 37.00 17.12 -21.80
C ARG A 257 36.54 18.51 -21.40
N SER A 258 36.94 19.53 -22.16
CA SER A 258 36.35 20.87 -22.07
C SER A 258 35.07 20.98 -22.86
N LEU A 259 34.05 21.62 -22.29
CA LEU A 259 32.75 21.88 -22.89
C LEU A 259 32.55 23.37 -23.04
N ARG A 260 32.02 23.77 -24.19
CA ARG A 260 31.70 25.18 -24.48
C ARG A 260 30.24 25.48 -24.13
N ALA A 261 29.97 26.72 -23.79
CA ALA A 261 28.62 27.22 -23.70
C ALA A 261 27.82 26.89 -24.96
N GLY A 262 26.59 26.44 -24.80
CA GLY A 262 25.71 25.95 -25.88
C GLY A 262 25.90 24.48 -26.26
N THR A 263 26.84 23.75 -25.64
CA THR A 263 26.97 22.31 -25.88
C THR A 263 25.74 21.57 -25.29
N GLU A 264 25.08 20.76 -26.10
CA GLU A 264 24.00 19.90 -25.67
C GLU A 264 24.57 18.62 -25.06
N LEU A 265 24.09 18.27 -23.89
CA LEU A 265 24.47 17.09 -23.09
C LEU A 265 23.24 16.27 -22.78
N THR A 266 23.40 14.97 -22.74
CA THR A 266 22.36 14.03 -22.36
C THR A 266 22.62 13.56 -20.95
N ALA A 267 21.74 13.88 -19.98
CA ALA A 267 21.85 13.39 -18.62
C ALA A 267 21.63 11.87 -18.56
N THR A 268 22.54 11.14 -17.88
CA THR A 268 22.43 9.68 -17.70
C THR A 268 21.54 9.31 -16.53
N GLY A 269 21.23 10.30 -15.65
CA GLY A 269 20.41 10.14 -14.46
C GLY A 269 21.19 9.92 -13.17
N ALA A 270 22.50 9.69 -13.23
CA ALA A 270 23.33 9.64 -12.03
C ALA A 270 23.58 11.07 -11.52
N ARG A 271 23.49 11.26 -10.21
CA ARG A 271 23.73 12.53 -9.52
C ARG A 271 24.44 12.32 -8.21
N ASP A 272 25.42 13.19 -7.93
CA ASP A 272 26.10 13.25 -6.64
C ASP A 272 26.33 14.72 -6.27
N GLY A 273 25.63 15.17 -5.21
CA GLY A 273 25.63 16.57 -4.77
C GLY A 273 25.22 17.54 -5.88
N LEU A 274 26.14 18.44 -6.24
CA LEU A 274 25.98 19.44 -7.31
C LEU A 274 26.37 18.91 -8.69
N PHE A 275 26.82 17.66 -8.81
CA PHE A 275 27.25 17.09 -10.07
C PHE A 275 26.21 16.12 -10.62
N ILE A 276 26.01 16.16 -11.96
CA ILE A 276 25.26 15.17 -12.70
C ILE A 276 26.14 14.49 -13.74
N GLU A 277 25.92 13.19 -13.92
CA GLU A 277 26.59 12.46 -14.98
C GLU A 277 25.87 12.72 -16.31
N VAL A 278 26.64 13.08 -17.31
CA VAL A 278 26.15 13.41 -18.64
C VAL A 278 26.95 12.68 -19.71
N GLU A 279 26.36 12.55 -20.89
CA GLU A 279 27.00 12.06 -22.10
C GLU A 279 26.92 13.14 -23.16
N ASP A 280 28.05 13.43 -23.81
CA ASP A 280 28.11 14.38 -24.93
C ASP A 280 27.71 13.72 -26.26
N ASN A 281 27.58 14.52 -27.32
CA ASN A 281 27.18 14.06 -28.66
C ASN A 281 28.23 13.11 -29.31
N TYR A 282 29.37 12.88 -28.65
CA TYR A 282 30.43 11.96 -29.09
C TYR A 282 30.44 10.67 -28.29
N GLY A 283 29.47 10.51 -27.34
CA GLY A 283 29.38 9.35 -26.48
C GLY A 283 30.36 9.38 -25.29
N THR A 284 30.97 10.55 -25.00
CA THR A 284 31.87 10.69 -23.86
C THR A 284 31.07 10.95 -22.60
N ARG A 285 31.23 10.13 -21.58
CA ARG A 285 30.57 10.26 -20.26
C ARG A 285 31.48 10.94 -19.26
N GLY A 286 30.85 11.71 -18.39
CA GLY A 286 31.52 12.35 -17.28
C GLY A 286 30.57 13.20 -16.44
N TRP A 287 31.12 13.95 -15.53
CA TRP A 287 30.38 14.72 -14.52
C TRP A 287 30.51 16.21 -14.79
N VAL A 288 29.40 16.94 -14.71
CA VAL A 288 29.32 18.39 -14.83
C VAL A 288 28.56 18.98 -13.67
N SER A 289 28.97 20.15 -13.16
CA SER A 289 28.21 20.87 -12.16
C SER A 289 26.86 21.35 -12.72
N VAL A 290 25.79 21.21 -11.92
CA VAL A 290 24.47 21.75 -12.30
C VAL A 290 24.47 23.28 -12.40
N GLU A 291 25.41 23.95 -11.77
CA GLU A 291 25.57 25.40 -11.80
C GLU A 291 26.05 25.89 -13.16
N ASP A 292 26.68 25.03 -13.97
CA ASP A 292 27.22 25.33 -15.29
C ASP A 292 26.21 25.01 -16.42
N LEU A 293 25.03 24.51 -16.07
CA LEU A 293 23.96 24.12 -16.98
C LEU A 293 22.81 25.13 -17.01
N GLY A 294 22.16 25.26 -18.14
CA GLY A 294 21.03 26.17 -18.37
C GLY A 294 19.80 25.48 -18.92
#